data_10297f6151843b505edf99a013168c5f
#
_entry.id   10297f6151843b505edf99a013168c5f
#
_cell.length_a   1.000
_cell.length_b   1.000
_cell.length_c   1.000
_cell.angle_alpha   90.00
_cell.angle_beta   90.00
_cell.angle_gamma   90.00
#
_symmetry.space_group_name_H-M   'P 1'
#
loop_
_entity.id
_entity.type
_entity.pdbx_description
1 polymer ?
#
loop_
_entity_poly.entity_id
_entity_poly.type
_entity_poly.pdbx_seq_one_letter_code
_entity_poly.pdbx_strand_id
1 'polypeptide(L)'
;MTEVKSYKPGTFCWADLATPNPTAAKRFYSELFGWKTQDNPLPGGGAYTLARINGGDIAGLMGMTEKGIPSHWNSYVAVANVDEATKKATSLGGKVLAPPMDVMDLGRMAVIQDPAGAELSLWQGKKQIGAGRVGEHGALVWNELQTRNVDACGAFYTKLFGWKTEAQKGVFVETYTLFNDGAEPRAGMMPISKQTPANVPSHWTVYFAVNDCDAIAKKVASLGGKAVMPPTDIPDVGRFSMFFDPEGAFFAVLQPNQR
;
A
#
# COMPACT_ATOMS: atom_id res chain seq x y z
N MET A 1 9.45 -6.72 -16.71
CA MET A 1 9.62 -7.54 -15.49
C MET A 1 10.70 -6.87 -14.67
N THR A 2 10.36 -6.34 -13.51
CA THR A 2 11.34 -5.57 -12.71
C THR A 2 11.66 -6.35 -11.44
N GLU A 3 12.78 -7.08 -11.46
CA GLU A 3 13.39 -7.62 -10.26
C GLU A 3 14.00 -6.47 -9.46
N VAL A 4 13.66 -6.39 -8.16
CA VAL A 4 14.18 -5.37 -7.26
C VAL A 4 15.21 -6.00 -6.33
N LYS A 5 16.41 -5.40 -6.28
CA LYS A 5 17.52 -5.86 -5.43
C LYS A 5 17.77 -4.94 -4.25
N SER A 6 17.26 -3.71 -4.29
CA SER A 6 17.35 -2.75 -3.19
C SER A 6 16.33 -1.64 -3.38
N TYR A 7 15.96 -0.98 -2.29
CA TYR A 7 15.07 0.17 -2.27
C TYR A 7 15.84 1.42 -1.79
N LYS A 8 15.70 2.51 -2.52
CA LYS A 8 16.17 3.82 -2.06
C LYS A 8 15.27 4.29 -0.91
N PRO A 9 15.81 4.95 0.13
CA PRO A 9 14.97 5.59 1.15
C PRO A 9 13.93 6.53 0.51
N GLY A 10 12.70 6.50 1.05
CA GLY A 10 11.57 7.22 0.49
C GLY A 10 10.86 6.50 -0.65
N THR A 11 11.10 5.21 -0.88
CA THR A 11 10.39 4.42 -1.89
C THR A 11 9.45 3.42 -1.20
N PHE A 12 8.21 3.28 -1.70
CA PHE A 12 7.33 2.20 -1.25
C PHE A 12 7.96 0.86 -1.59
N CYS A 13 8.10 0.01 -0.59
CA CYS A 13 8.88 -1.23 -0.72
C CYS A 13 8.08 -2.48 -0.40
N TRP A 14 6.96 -2.38 0.30
CA TRP A 14 6.17 -3.53 0.72
C TRP A 14 4.73 -3.15 0.95
N ALA A 15 3.86 -4.15 0.88
CA ALA A 15 2.50 -4.07 1.40
C ALA A 15 2.15 -5.37 2.11
N ASP A 16 1.40 -5.31 3.20
CA ASP A 16 0.80 -6.49 3.80
C ASP A 16 -0.67 -6.29 4.19
N LEU A 17 -1.39 -7.38 4.16
CA LEU A 17 -2.78 -7.45 4.58
C LEU A 17 -2.89 -7.93 6.01
N ALA A 18 -3.49 -7.12 6.87
CA ALA A 18 -3.96 -7.54 8.18
C ALA A 18 -5.44 -7.94 8.09
N THR A 19 -5.77 -9.18 8.47
CA THR A 19 -7.13 -9.70 8.32
C THR A 19 -7.49 -10.68 9.43
N PRO A 20 -8.75 -10.73 9.90
CA PRO A 20 -9.19 -11.74 10.86
C PRO A 20 -9.25 -13.14 10.23
N ASN A 21 -9.28 -13.25 8.90
CA ASN A 21 -9.40 -14.53 8.19
C ASN A 21 -8.31 -14.72 7.11
N PRO A 22 -7.04 -14.99 7.52
CA PRO A 22 -5.94 -15.16 6.57
C PRO A 22 -6.16 -16.28 5.55
N THR A 23 -6.91 -17.31 5.92
CA THR A 23 -7.20 -18.44 5.01
C THR A 23 -8.09 -18.01 3.84
N ALA A 24 -9.16 -17.27 4.13
CA ALA A 24 -10.03 -16.73 3.07
C ALA A 24 -9.28 -15.71 2.20
N ALA A 25 -8.50 -14.82 2.81
CA ALA A 25 -7.69 -13.85 2.08
C ALA A 25 -6.66 -14.52 1.16
N LYS A 26 -5.91 -15.51 1.66
CA LYS A 26 -4.98 -16.30 0.83
C LYS A 26 -5.67 -16.89 -0.39
N ARG A 27 -6.84 -17.51 -0.19
CA ARG A 27 -7.60 -18.08 -1.30
C ARG A 27 -8.01 -16.99 -2.29
N PHE A 28 -8.60 -15.90 -1.83
CA PHE A 28 -9.08 -14.80 -2.68
C PHE A 28 -7.95 -14.23 -3.55
N TYR A 29 -6.84 -13.80 -2.96
CA TYR A 29 -5.75 -13.18 -3.70
C TYR A 29 -4.96 -14.19 -4.57
N SER A 30 -4.84 -15.45 -4.13
CA SER A 30 -4.25 -16.51 -4.96
C SER A 30 -5.10 -16.79 -6.21
N GLU A 31 -6.40 -16.87 -6.07
CA GLU A 31 -7.30 -17.02 -7.21
C GLU A 31 -7.31 -15.75 -8.07
N LEU A 32 -7.34 -14.57 -7.46
CA LEU A 32 -7.41 -13.28 -8.18
C LEU A 32 -6.18 -13.02 -9.04
N PHE A 33 -4.99 -13.09 -8.43
CA PHE A 33 -3.72 -12.69 -9.04
C PHE A 33 -2.79 -13.84 -9.42
N GLY A 34 -3.14 -15.08 -9.08
CA GLY A 34 -2.27 -16.23 -9.30
C GLY A 34 -1.11 -16.33 -8.28
N TRP A 35 -1.27 -15.74 -7.10
CA TRP A 35 -0.23 -15.78 -6.07
C TRP A 35 0.02 -17.19 -5.57
N LYS A 36 1.31 -17.51 -5.39
CA LYS A 36 1.74 -18.65 -4.58
C LYS A 36 2.01 -18.15 -3.16
N THR A 37 1.55 -18.87 -2.17
CA THR A 37 1.69 -18.46 -0.76
C THR A 37 2.59 -19.40 0.01
N GLN A 38 3.38 -18.83 0.92
CA GLN A 38 4.23 -19.57 1.85
C GLN A 38 4.02 -19.06 3.26
N ASP A 39 3.56 -19.93 4.15
CA ASP A 39 3.37 -19.62 5.56
C ASP A 39 4.70 -19.74 6.32
N ASN A 40 5.03 -18.71 7.09
CA ASN A 40 6.15 -18.67 8.00
C ASN A 40 5.59 -18.58 9.43
N PRO A 41 5.76 -19.62 10.27
CA PRO A 41 5.23 -19.61 11.63
C PRO A 41 5.78 -18.44 12.45
N LEU A 42 4.92 -17.81 13.25
CA LEU A 42 5.31 -16.74 14.15
C LEU A 42 5.52 -17.25 15.58
N PRO A 43 6.49 -16.70 16.33
CA PRO A 43 6.59 -16.93 17.76
C PRO A 43 5.27 -16.53 18.45
N GLY A 44 4.67 -17.46 19.19
CA GLY A 44 3.39 -17.19 19.84
C GLY A 44 2.15 -17.68 19.08
N GLY A 45 2.32 -18.25 17.91
CA GLY A 45 1.24 -18.86 17.11
C GLY A 45 0.85 -18.02 15.90
N GLY A 46 0.10 -18.65 14.99
CA GLY A 46 -0.22 -18.07 13.70
C GLY A 46 0.95 -18.11 12.71
N ALA A 47 0.78 -17.41 11.60
CA ALA A 47 1.80 -17.32 10.56
C ALA A 47 1.79 -15.95 9.87
N TYR A 48 2.95 -15.52 9.42
CA TYR A 48 3.09 -14.48 8.41
C TYR A 48 3.25 -15.16 7.05
N THR A 49 2.29 -14.94 6.18
CA THR A 49 2.26 -15.56 4.86
C THR A 49 2.93 -14.64 3.84
N LEU A 50 3.91 -15.14 3.12
CA LEU A 50 4.50 -14.45 1.97
C LEU A 50 3.72 -14.82 0.71
N ALA A 51 3.27 -13.83 -0.04
CA ALA A 51 2.74 -13.97 -1.38
C ALA A 51 3.88 -13.82 -2.40
N ARG A 52 3.87 -14.66 -3.44
CA ARG A 52 4.95 -14.79 -4.42
C ARG A 52 4.44 -14.83 -5.85
N ILE A 53 5.17 -14.19 -6.74
CA ILE A 53 5.01 -14.28 -8.19
C ILE A 53 6.40 -14.45 -8.82
N ASN A 54 6.52 -15.34 -9.80
CA ASN A 54 7.76 -15.55 -10.56
C ASN A 54 9.01 -15.71 -9.67
N GLY A 55 8.86 -16.37 -8.51
CA GLY A 55 9.92 -16.65 -7.56
C GLY A 55 10.32 -15.50 -6.63
N GLY A 56 9.70 -14.32 -6.75
CA GLY A 56 9.93 -13.17 -5.86
C GLY A 56 8.78 -12.94 -4.88
N ASP A 57 9.11 -12.53 -3.66
CA ASP A 57 8.14 -12.07 -2.67
C ASP A 57 7.54 -10.74 -3.13
N ILE A 58 6.23 -10.55 -2.97
CA ILE A 58 5.53 -9.35 -3.49
C ILE A 58 4.64 -8.68 -2.45
N ALA A 59 4.13 -9.42 -1.48
CA ALA A 59 3.27 -8.92 -0.42
C ALA A 59 3.26 -9.88 0.78
N GLY A 60 2.78 -9.40 1.93
CA GLY A 60 2.52 -10.19 3.12
C GLY A 60 1.03 -10.34 3.41
N LEU A 61 0.66 -11.36 4.18
CA LEU A 61 -0.65 -11.49 4.81
C LEU A 61 -0.46 -11.98 6.24
N MET A 62 -1.14 -11.36 7.17
CA MET A 62 -1.09 -11.75 8.58
C MET A 62 -2.47 -11.79 9.21
N GLY A 63 -2.61 -12.70 10.16
CA GLY A 63 -3.77 -12.75 11.04
C GLY A 63 -3.75 -11.59 12.02
N MET A 64 -4.90 -10.94 12.22
CA MET A 64 -5.06 -10.01 13.34
C MET A 64 -6.07 -10.54 14.35
N THR A 65 -5.75 -10.30 15.62
CA THR A 65 -6.56 -10.76 16.76
C THR A 65 -7.42 -9.66 17.36
N GLU A 66 -7.15 -8.41 16.99
CA GLU A 66 -7.90 -7.26 17.50
C GLU A 66 -9.32 -7.25 16.93
N LYS A 67 -10.31 -7.24 17.85
CA LYS A 67 -11.71 -7.22 17.47
C LYS A 67 -12.15 -5.82 17.05
N GLY A 68 -12.95 -5.73 15.98
CA GLY A 68 -13.55 -4.47 15.55
C GLY A 68 -12.70 -3.65 14.57
N ILE A 69 -11.48 -4.09 14.28
CA ILE A 69 -10.67 -3.52 13.20
C ILE A 69 -10.99 -4.28 11.90
N PRO A 70 -11.42 -3.62 10.83
CA PRO A 70 -11.65 -4.28 9.54
C PRO A 70 -10.33 -4.73 8.91
N SER A 71 -10.40 -5.71 8.02
CA SER A 71 -9.27 -6.07 7.16
C SER A 71 -8.75 -4.85 6.43
N HIS A 72 -7.43 -4.67 6.37
CA HIS A 72 -6.81 -3.53 5.70
C HIS A 72 -5.42 -3.85 5.17
N TRP A 73 -5.04 -3.16 4.12
CA TRP A 73 -3.70 -3.18 3.57
C TRP A 73 -2.84 -2.11 4.23
N ASN A 74 -1.65 -2.51 4.68
CA ASN A 74 -0.60 -1.61 5.17
C ASN A 74 0.40 -1.34 4.04
N SER A 75 0.78 -0.08 3.89
CA SER A 75 1.84 0.33 2.97
C SER A 75 3.13 0.60 3.73
N TYR A 76 4.27 0.21 3.16
CA TYR A 76 5.59 0.38 3.77
C TYR A 76 6.49 1.21 2.89
N VAL A 77 7.17 2.19 3.50
CA VAL A 77 8.21 2.99 2.85
C VAL A 77 9.58 2.62 3.41
N ALA A 78 10.53 2.35 2.51
CA ALA A 78 11.91 2.09 2.87
C ALA A 78 12.55 3.34 3.47
N VAL A 79 13.28 3.19 4.56
CA VAL A 79 14.05 4.25 5.21
C VAL A 79 15.45 3.77 5.56
N ALA A 80 16.41 4.69 5.61
CA ALA A 80 17.79 4.37 5.99
C ALA A 80 17.90 4.01 7.48
N ASN A 81 17.10 4.67 8.33
CA ASN A 81 17.09 4.47 9.78
C ASN A 81 15.67 4.70 10.31
N VAL A 82 15.04 3.64 10.82
CA VAL A 82 13.67 3.69 11.34
C VAL A 82 13.56 4.57 12.57
N ASP A 83 14.53 4.54 13.48
CA ASP A 83 14.49 5.33 14.72
C ASP A 83 14.54 6.84 14.42
N GLU A 84 15.41 7.25 13.49
CA GLU A 84 15.52 8.65 13.08
C GLU A 84 14.28 9.10 12.29
N ALA A 85 13.78 8.27 11.37
CA ALA A 85 12.59 8.57 10.61
C ALA A 85 11.36 8.71 11.52
N THR A 86 11.24 7.87 12.55
CA THR A 86 10.15 7.93 13.54
C THR A 86 10.24 9.20 14.39
N LYS A 87 11.42 9.57 14.86
CA LYS A 87 11.65 10.84 15.60
C LYS A 87 11.29 12.04 14.72
N LYS A 88 11.70 12.01 13.45
CA LYS A 88 11.40 13.06 12.48
C LYS A 88 9.90 13.17 12.23
N ALA A 89 9.18 12.03 12.03
CA ALA A 89 7.74 12.02 11.87
C ALA A 89 7.04 12.69 13.06
N THR A 90 7.44 12.36 14.30
CA THR A 90 6.89 12.99 15.51
C THR A 90 7.15 14.50 15.53
N SER A 91 8.36 14.95 15.19
CA SER A 91 8.69 16.39 15.15
C SER A 91 7.89 17.17 14.09
N LEU A 92 7.37 16.48 13.09
CA LEU A 92 6.54 17.04 12.02
C LEU A 92 5.04 16.97 12.30
N GLY A 93 4.64 16.55 13.51
CA GLY A 93 3.23 16.47 13.92
C GLY A 93 2.55 15.11 13.67
N GLY A 94 3.31 14.11 13.25
CA GLY A 94 2.83 12.73 13.18
C GLY A 94 2.80 12.06 14.55
N LYS A 95 2.11 10.92 14.63
CA LYS A 95 2.06 10.07 15.83
C LYS A 95 2.79 8.76 15.57
N VAL A 96 3.31 8.13 16.63
CA VAL A 96 3.86 6.78 16.60
C VAL A 96 2.78 5.83 17.11
N LEU A 97 2.35 4.91 16.26
CA LEU A 97 1.37 3.87 16.61
C LEU A 97 2.07 2.61 17.10
N ALA A 98 3.14 2.19 16.42
CA ALA A 98 4.04 1.15 16.89
C ALA A 98 5.48 1.68 16.90
N PRO A 99 6.18 1.65 18.06
CA PRO A 99 7.55 2.15 18.16
C PRO A 99 8.51 1.30 17.33
N PRO A 100 9.72 1.82 17.03
CA PRO A 100 10.75 1.06 16.33
C PRO A 100 11.02 -0.29 16.98
N MET A 101 10.88 -1.36 16.21
CA MET A 101 11.09 -2.74 16.65
C MET A 101 11.82 -3.55 15.58
N ASP A 102 12.67 -4.50 16.01
CA ASP A 102 13.27 -5.46 15.09
C ASP A 102 12.28 -6.55 14.73
N VAL A 103 12.19 -6.87 13.46
CA VAL A 103 11.44 -8.01 12.93
C VAL A 103 12.45 -9.12 12.68
N MET A 104 12.77 -9.87 13.72
CA MET A 104 13.82 -10.89 13.72
C MET A 104 15.13 -10.33 13.12
N ASP A 105 15.73 -11.03 12.17
CA ASP A 105 16.89 -10.57 11.41
C ASP A 105 16.54 -10.04 10.00
N LEU A 106 15.24 -9.89 9.73
CA LEU A 106 14.71 -9.46 8.43
C LEU A 106 14.84 -7.95 8.23
N GLY A 107 14.58 -7.18 9.28
CA GLY A 107 14.62 -5.73 9.24
C GLY A 107 14.17 -5.08 10.54
N ARG A 108 13.97 -3.76 10.48
CA ARG A 108 13.44 -2.96 11.59
C ARG A 108 12.27 -2.13 11.08
N MET A 109 11.19 -2.03 11.84
CA MET A 109 9.98 -1.33 11.43
C MET A 109 9.45 -0.41 12.52
N ALA A 110 8.62 0.53 12.12
CA ALA A 110 7.74 1.30 12.99
C ALA A 110 6.45 1.60 12.23
N VAL A 111 5.36 1.86 12.95
CA VAL A 111 4.12 2.35 12.35
C VAL A 111 3.88 3.77 12.82
N ILE A 112 3.69 4.67 11.87
CA ILE A 112 3.40 6.08 12.12
C ILE A 112 2.03 6.45 11.59
N GLN A 113 1.48 7.53 12.11
CA GLN A 113 0.27 8.16 11.61
C GLN A 113 0.58 9.60 11.23
N ASP A 114 0.16 10.03 10.05
CA ASP A 114 0.33 11.39 9.59
C ASP A 114 -0.61 12.39 10.32
N PRO A 115 -0.45 13.70 10.13
CA PRO A 115 -1.31 14.70 10.81
C PRO A 115 -2.80 14.63 10.46
N ALA A 116 -3.18 13.96 9.38
CA ALA A 116 -4.58 13.76 8.97
C ALA A 116 -5.14 12.38 9.34
N GLY A 117 -4.32 11.53 9.99
CA GLY A 117 -4.73 10.23 10.51
C GLY A 117 -4.44 9.03 9.61
N ALA A 118 -3.76 9.19 8.48
CA ALA A 118 -3.36 8.06 7.65
C ALA A 118 -2.16 7.32 8.25
N GLU A 119 -2.25 6.00 8.30
CA GLU A 119 -1.21 5.12 8.83
C GLU A 119 -0.23 4.74 7.72
N LEU A 120 1.05 4.66 8.10
CA LEU A 120 2.14 4.28 7.20
C LEU A 120 3.21 3.54 7.99
N SER A 121 3.67 2.42 7.45
CA SER A 121 4.78 1.67 8.02
C SER A 121 6.12 2.14 7.44
N LEU A 122 7.12 2.25 8.30
CA LEU A 122 8.51 2.52 7.95
C LEU A 122 9.28 1.20 7.99
N TRP A 123 10.10 0.94 6.97
CA TRP A 123 10.89 -0.29 6.88
C TRP A 123 12.37 0.00 6.65
N GLN A 124 13.21 -0.49 7.52
CA GLN A 124 14.66 -0.54 7.35
C GLN A 124 15.04 -2.00 7.11
N GLY A 125 15.18 -2.37 5.83
CA GLY A 125 15.48 -3.75 5.43
C GLY A 125 16.88 -4.18 5.85
N LYS A 126 16.98 -5.44 6.29
CA LYS A 126 18.24 -6.19 6.50
C LYS A 126 18.29 -7.34 5.50
N LYS A 127 17.87 -8.55 5.90
CA LYS A 127 17.75 -9.70 4.99
C LYS A 127 16.53 -9.62 4.08
N GLN A 128 15.45 -8.95 4.50
CA GLN A 128 14.26 -8.68 3.70
C GLN A 128 14.25 -7.21 3.27
N ILE A 129 14.48 -6.97 2.00
CA ILE A 129 14.55 -5.61 1.44
C ILE A 129 13.17 -4.99 1.19
N GLY A 130 12.12 -5.81 1.11
CA GLY A 130 10.78 -5.49 0.61
C GLY A 130 10.41 -6.42 -0.54
N ALA A 131 9.53 -5.98 -1.44
CA ALA A 131 9.09 -6.77 -2.59
C ALA A 131 10.24 -7.02 -3.57
N GLY A 132 10.46 -8.28 -3.92
CA GLY A 132 11.45 -8.67 -4.93
C GLY A 132 10.95 -8.44 -6.36
N ARG A 133 9.66 -8.17 -6.54
CA ARG A 133 8.99 -7.91 -7.81
C ARG A 133 7.99 -6.78 -7.67
N VAL A 134 7.98 -5.86 -8.64
CA VAL A 134 7.03 -4.72 -8.70
C VAL A 134 6.62 -4.47 -10.16
N GLY A 135 5.45 -3.84 -10.35
CA GLY A 135 4.98 -3.40 -11.66
C GLY A 135 4.61 -4.50 -12.65
N GLU A 136 4.55 -5.76 -12.21
CA GLU A 136 4.03 -6.88 -13.00
C GLU A 136 2.69 -7.36 -12.46
N HIS A 137 1.96 -8.15 -13.23
CA HIS A 137 0.63 -8.62 -12.86
C HIS A 137 0.58 -9.21 -11.46
N GLY A 138 -0.29 -8.66 -10.61
CA GLY A 138 -0.47 -9.03 -9.22
C GLY A 138 0.60 -8.47 -8.25
N ALA A 139 1.57 -7.68 -8.70
CA ALA A 139 2.57 -7.04 -7.84
C ALA A 139 2.26 -5.56 -7.60
N LEU A 140 2.85 -5.01 -6.54
CA LEU A 140 2.74 -3.60 -6.18
C LEU A 140 3.16 -2.70 -7.36
N VAL A 141 2.36 -1.68 -7.68
CA VAL A 141 2.67 -0.71 -8.75
C VAL A 141 2.55 0.73 -8.29
N TRP A 142 1.65 1.04 -7.36
CA TRP A 142 1.41 2.40 -6.89
C TRP A 142 0.88 2.42 -5.46
N ASN A 143 1.05 3.56 -4.80
CA ASN A 143 0.40 3.89 -3.54
C ASN A 143 -0.21 5.29 -3.64
N GLU A 144 -1.42 5.46 -3.12
CA GLU A 144 -2.15 6.70 -3.17
C GLU A 144 -2.70 7.06 -1.81
N LEU A 145 -2.40 8.28 -1.35
CA LEU A 145 -2.96 8.84 -0.14
C LEU A 145 -4.31 9.50 -0.44
N GLN A 146 -5.35 9.02 0.17
CA GLN A 146 -6.63 9.70 0.24
C GLN A 146 -6.72 10.41 1.59
N THR A 147 -6.81 11.74 1.59
CA THR A 147 -6.68 12.51 2.82
C THR A 147 -7.75 13.61 2.95
N ARG A 148 -8.08 13.96 4.19
CA ARG A 148 -8.95 15.09 4.50
C ARG A 148 -8.18 16.42 4.63
N ASN A 149 -6.84 16.38 4.59
CA ASN A 149 -5.99 17.57 4.68
C ASN A 149 -4.76 17.43 3.79
N VAL A 150 -4.93 17.77 2.51
CA VAL A 150 -3.89 17.68 1.47
C VAL A 150 -2.65 18.52 1.85
N ASP A 151 -2.85 19.74 2.35
CA ASP A 151 -1.75 20.66 2.67
C ASP A 151 -0.89 20.13 3.82
N ALA A 152 -1.52 19.69 4.92
CA ALA A 152 -0.80 19.15 6.06
C ALA A 152 -0.03 17.85 5.69
N CYS A 153 -0.67 16.95 4.94
CA CYS A 153 -0.02 15.72 4.49
C CYS A 153 1.10 16.01 3.48
N GLY A 154 0.87 16.93 2.54
CA GLY A 154 1.90 17.37 1.60
C GLY A 154 3.14 17.91 2.31
N ALA A 155 2.96 18.82 3.27
CA ALA A 155 4.04 19.36 4.08
C ALA A 155 4.75 18.28 4.94
N PHE A 156 3.99 17.32 5.47
CA PHE A 156 4.52 16.23 6.28
C PHE A 156 5.42 15.30 5.45
N TYR A 157 4.90 14.72 4.37
CA TYR A 157 5.64 13.73 3.58
C TYR A 157 6.82 14.33 2.80
N THR A 158 6.71 15.57 2.31
CA THR A 158 7.84 16.27 1.68
C THR A 158 9.01 16.47 2.66
N LYS A 159 8.71 16.86 3.90
CA LYS A 159 9.74 17.00 4.93
C LYS A 159 10.26 15.65 5.42
N LEU A 160 9.37 14.65 5.61
CA LEU A 160 9.75 13.34 6.14
C LEU A 160 10.69 12.59 5.20
N PHE A 161 10.31 12.47 3.93
CA PHE A 161 11.04 11.65 2.94
C PHE A 161 11.89 12.46 1.97
N GLY A 162 11.82 13.80 2.00
CA GLY A 162 12.49 14.64 1.04
C GLY A 162 11.81 14.69 -0.33
N TRP A 163 10.55 14.27 -0.40
CA TRP A 163 9.76 14.32 -1.62
C TRP A 163 9.44 15.76 -2.02
N LYS A 164 9.12 15.94 -3.29
CA LYS A 164 8.54 17.16 -3.86
C LYS A 164 7.10 16.88 -4.24
N THR A 165 6.28 17.92 -4.25
CA THR A 165 4.89 17.84 -4.73
C THR A 165 4.76 18.49 -6.10
N GLU A 166 3.98 17.89 -6.97
CA GLU A 166 3.59 18.40 -8.27
C GLU A 166 2.08 18.28 -8.40
N ALA A 167 1.40 19.42 -8.58
CA ALA A 167 -0.05 19.46 -8.76
C ALA A 167 -0.39 19.16 -10.22
N GLN A 168 -1.31 18.24 -10.44
CA GLN A 168 -1.83 17.87 -11.75
C GLN A 168 -3.35 17.97 -11.77
N LYS A 169 -3.93 18.11 -12.96
CA LYS A 169 -5.38 18.02 -13.11
C LYS A 169 -5.82 16.59 -12.83
N GLY A 170 -6.70 16.41 -11.85
CA GLY A 170 -7.23 15.09 -11.50
C GLY A 170 -8.35 14.66 -12.44
N VAL A 171 -8.58 13.34 -12.53
CA VAL A 171 -9.71 12.77 -13.28
C VAL A 171 -11.01 12.84 -12.47
N PHE A 172 -10.91 12.60 -11.16
CA PHE A 172 -12.06 12.56 -10.23
C PHE A 172 -12.05 13.67 -9.19
N VAL A 173 -10.97 14.43 -9.15
CA VAL A 173 -10.76 15.58 -8.27
C VAL A 173 -10.21 16.73 -9.10
N GLU A 174 -10.42 17.96 -8.65
CA GLU A 174 -9.90 19.13 -9.35
C GLU A 174 -8.36 19.08 -9.43
N THR A 175 -7.73 18.74 -8.32
CA THR A 175 -6.27 18.65 -8.21
C THR A 175 -5.86 17.30 -7.65
N TYR A 176 -4.99 16.61 -8.38
CA TYR A 176 -4.25 15.43 -7.94
C TYR A 176 -2.79 15.84 -7.68
N THR A 177 -2.24 15.41 -6.57
CA THR A 177 -0.86 15.73 -6.21
C THR A 177 0.04 14.51 -6.41
N LEU A 178 1.08 14.64 -7.23
CA LEU A 178 2.15 13.66 -7.30
C LEU A 178 3.22 13.99 -6.28
N PHE A 179 3.65 12.99 -5.52
CA PHE A 179 4.91 13.00 -4.81
C PHE A 179 6.00 12.43 -5.71
N ASN A 180 7.14 13.12 -5.84
CA ASN A 180 8.29 12.65 -6.58
C ASN A 180 9.59 12.92 -5.79
N ASP A 181 10.67 12.21 -6.12
CA ASP A 181 11.98 12.39 -5.49
C ASP A 181 12.90 13.33 -6.29
N GLY A 182 12.33 14.01 -7.28
CA GLY A 182 13.03 14.86 -8.23
C GLY A 182 13.48 14.13 -9.51
N ALA A 183 13.37 12.79 -9.55
CA ALA A 183 13.66 11.97 -10.72
C ALA A 183 12.45 11.12 -11.13
N GLU A 184 11.78 10.50 -10.14
CA GLU A 184 10.70 9.54 -10.37
C GLU A 184 9.48 9.84 -9.50
N PRO A 185 8.24 9.61 -9.99
CA PRO A 185 7.05 9.59 -9.17
C PRO A 185 7.15 8.52 -8.08
N ARG A 186 6.69 8.83 -6.86
CA ARG A 186 6.74 7.93 -5.70
C ARG A 186 5.36 7.53 -5.21
N ALA A 187 4.42 8.46 -5.24
CA ALA A 187 3.05 8.23 -4.79
C ALA A 187 2.10 9.31 -5.33
N GLY A 188 0.81 9.04 -5.20
CA GLY A 188 -0.24 10.02 -5.42
C GLY A 188 -0.86 10.50 -4.11
N MET A 189 -1.50 11.66 -4.16
CA MET A 189 -2.35 12.16 -3.09
C MET A 189 -3.55 12.90 -3.65
N MET A 190 -4.72 12.62 -3.08
CA MET A 190 -5.95 13.31 -3.43
C MET A 190 -6.83 13.59 -2.20
N PRO A 191 -7.69 14.61 -2.24
CA PRO A 191 -8.64 14.83 -1.17
C PRO A 191 -9.70 13.73 -1.15
N ILE A 192 -10.09 13.29 0.05
CA ILE A 192 -11.30 12.48 0.24
C ILE A 192 -12.50 13.33 -0.14
N SER A 193 -13.41 12.78 -0.95
CA SER A 193 -14.63 13.45 -1.34
C SER A 193 -15.43 13.94 -0.13
N LYS A 194 -16.00 15.15 -0.21
CA LYS A 194 -16.91 15.68 0.82
C LYS A 194 -18.17 14.82 1.00
N GLN A 195 -18.52 14.01 0.02
CA GLN A 195 -19.63 13.06 0.07
C GLN A 195 -19.28 11.76 0.80
N THR A 196 -17.99 11.46 0.98
CA THR A 196 -17.53 10.29 1.72
C THR A 196 -17.84 10.47 3.22
N PRO A 197 -18.48 9.48 3.87
CA PRO A 197 -18.84 9.56 5.28
C PRO A 197 -17.67 10.01 6.17
N ALA A 198 -17.96 10.81 7.20
CA ALA A 198 -16.92 11.40 8.07
C ALA A 198 -16.10 10.35 8.84
N ASN A 199 -16.65 9.16 9.05
CA ASN A 199 -15.97 8.03 9.71
C ASN A 199 -14.96 7.30 8.82
N VAL A 200 -14.88 7.60 7.52
CA VAL A 200 -13.80 7.09 6.65
C VAL A 200 -12.54 7.92 6.92
N PRO A 201 -11.49 7.34 7.49
CA PRO A 201 -10.27 8.07 7.81
C PRO A 201 -9.44 8.38 6.56
N SER A 202 -8.47 9.27 6.69
CA SER A 202 -7.38 9.38 5.73
C SER A 202 -6.62 8.04 5.70
N HIS A 203 -6.24 7.58 4.51
CA HIS A 203 -5.59 6.26 4.35
C HIS A 203 -4.74 6.18 3.09
N TRP A 204 -3.76 5.30 3.12
CA TRP A 204 -3.01 4.89 1.95
C TRP A 204 -3.70 3.72 1.25
N THR A 205 -3.87 3.82 -0.05
CA THR A 205 -4.41 2.76 -0.91
C THR A 205 -3.28 2.10 -1.68
N VAL A 206 -3.20 0.78 -1.59
CA VAL A 206 -2.26 -0.05 -2.36
C VAL A 206 -2.87 -0.36 -3.73
N TYR A 207 -2.09 -0.19 -4.79
CA TYR A 207 -2.46 -0.57 -6.16
C TYR A 207 -1.60 -1.75 -6.63
N PHE A 208 -2.25 -2.78 -7.14
CA PHE A 208 -1.60 -3.91 -7.79
C PHE A 208 -1.68 -3.76 -9.31
N ALA A 209 -0.58 -4.00 -10.02
CA ALA A 209 -0.58 -4.01 -11.47
C ALA A 209 -1.38 -5.20 -11.99
N VAL A 210 -2.10 -5.01 -13.09
CA VAL A 210 -2.85 -6.07 -13.76
C VAL A 210 -2.72 -5.96 -15.27
N ASN A 211 -2.88 -7.09 -15.97
CA ASN A 211 -2.83 -7.12 -17.43
C ASN A 211 -4.17 -6.72 -18.06
N ASP A 212 -5.29 -6.91 -17.37
CA ASP A 212 -6.65 -6.63 -17.82
C ASP A 212 -7.51 -6.23 -16.62
N CYS A 213 -7.81 -4.94 -16.52
CA CYS A 213 -8.57 -4.36 -15.42
C CYS A 213 -10.04 -4.84 -15.43
N ASP A 214 -10.65 -5.00 -16.61
CA ASP A 214 -12.04 -5.43 -16.74
C ASP A 214 -12.21 -6.90 -16.36
N ALA A 215 -11.27 -7.75 -16.76
CA ALA A 215 -11.26 -9.16 -16.38
C ALA A 215 -11.09 -9.32 -14.85
N ILE A 216 -10.20 -8.52 -14.24
CA ILE A 216 -10.02 -8.51 -12.78
C ILE A 216 -11.29 -8.04 -12.08
N ALA A 217 -11.97 -7.01 -12.55
CA ALA A 217 -13.22 -6.54 -11.93
C ALA A 217 -14.30 -7.62 -11.93
N LYS A 218 -14.46 -8.35 -13.04
CA LYS A 218 -15.38 -9.51 -13.12
C LYS A 218 -14.97 -10.60 -12.15
N LYS A 219 -13.67 -10.87 -12.05
CA LYS A 219 -13.13 -11.92 -11.18
C LYS A 219 -13.29 -11.58 -9.70
N VAL A 220 -13.05 -10.33 -9.29
CA VAL A 220 -13.33 -9.83 -7.93
C VAL A 220 -14.79 -10.11 -7.55
N ALA A 221 -15.74 -9.75 -8.42
CA ALA A 221 -17.17 -9.99 -8.19
C ALA A 221 -17.50 -11.49 -8.04
N SER A 222 -16.92 -12.35 -8.89
CA SER A 222 -17.13 -13.80 -8.84
C SER A 222 -16.53 -14.45 -7.58
N LEU A 223 -15.53 -13.83 -6.97
CA LEU A 223 -14.87 -14.26 -5.73
C LEU A 223 -15.48 -13.64 -4.47
N GLY A 224 -16.59 -12.90 -4.60
CA GLY A 224 -17.31 -12.30 -3.47
C GLY A 224 -16.81 -10.93 -3.02
N GLY A 225 -15.87 -10.33 -3.73
CA GLY A 225 -15.45 -8.94 -3.52
C GLY A 225 -16.46 -7.95 -4.13
N LYS A 226 -16.27 -6.67 -3.83
CA LYS A 226 -17.19 -5.61 -4.28
C LYS A 226 -16.43 -4.50 -4.97
N ALA A 227 -16.89 -4.07 -6.15
CA ALA A 227 -16.37 -2.88 -6.82
C ALA A 227 -16.86 -1.62 -6.09
N VAL A 228 -15.94 -0.73 -5.77
CA VAL A 228 -16.19 0.63 -5.26
C VAL A 228 -16.19 1.61 -6.43
N MET A 229 -15.27 1.40 -7.36
CA MET A 229 -15.20 2.14 -8.61
C MET A 229 -15.05 1.15 -9.77
N PRO A 230 -15.90 1.23 -10.81
CA PRO A 230 -15.76 0.35 -11.98
C PRO A 230 -14.46 0.67 -12.75
N PRO A 231 -14.02 -0.26 -13.62
CA PRO A 231 -12.88 0.01 -14.51
C PRO A 231 -13.03 1.33 -15.28
N THR A 232 -12.08 2.23 -15.05
CA THR A 232 -12.11 3.61 -15.56
C THR A 232 -10.74 4.00 -16.08
N ASP A 233 -10.70 4.71 -17.21
CA ASP A 233 -9.46 5.14 -17.83
C ASP A 233 -8.91 6.40 -17.16
N ILE A 234 -7.61 6.41 -16.90
CA ILE A 234 -6.84 7.61 -16.55
C ILE A 234 -5.97 7.95 -17.76
N PRO A 235 -6.21 9.10 -18.44
CA PRO A 235 -5.42 9.52 -19.58
C PRO A 235 -3.91 9.44 -19.30
N ASP A 236 -3.15 8.92 -20.24
CA ASP A 236 -1.69 8.77 -20.20
C ASP A 236 -1.14 7.83 -19.11
N VAL A 237 -1.97 7.30 -18.22
CA VAL A 237 -1.58 6.40 -17.12
C VAL A 237 -2.03 4.96 -17.38
N GLY A 238 -3.32 4.74 -17.59
CA GLY A 238 -3.87 3.41 -17.76
C GLY A 238 -5.32 3.29 -17.34
N ARG A 239 -5.76 2.05 -17.08
CA ARG A 239 -7.11 1.72 -16.64
C ARG A 239 -7.07 1.15 -15.23
N PHE A 240 -7.88 1.68 -14.31
CA PHE A 240 -7.88 1.27 -12.91
C PHE A 240 -9.27 0.95 -12.39
N SER A 241 -9.33 0.28 -11.26
CA SER A 241 -10.54 0.02 -10.51
C SER A 241 -10.25 -0.15 -9.03
N MET A 242 -11.24 0.10 -8.16
CA MET A 242 -11.11 0.00 -6.71
C MET A 242 -12.13 -0.98 -6.15
N PHE A 243 -11.73 -1.72 -5.13
CA PHE A 243 -12.51 -2.84 -4.60
C PHE A 243 -12.41 -2.95 -3.09
N PHE A 244 -13.41 -3.61 -2.51
CA PHE A 244 -13.27 -4.32 -1.25
C PHE A 244 -13.13 -5.81 -1.54
N ASP A 245 -12.21 -6.48 -0.85
CA ASP A 245 -12.17 -7.94 -0.80
C ASP A 245 -13.34 -8.49 0.04
N PRO A 246 -13.58 -9.81 0.08
CA PRO A 246 -14.68 -10.41 0.86
C PRO A 246 -14.62 -10.13 2.38
N GLU A 247 -13.44 -9.85 2.93
CA GLU A 247 -13.22 -9.53 4.35
C GLU A 247 -13.20 -8.01 4.62
N GLY A 248 -13.46 -7.18 3.58
CA GLY A 248 -13.59 -5.73 3.67
C GLY A 248 -12.30 -4.94 3.49
N ALA A 249 -11.19 -5.55 3.10
CA ALA A 249 -9.97 -4.81 2.80
C ALA A 249 -10.09 -4.04 1.49
N PHE A 250 -9.79 -2.74 1.55
CA PHE A 250 -9.80 -1.85 0.39
C PHE A 250 -8.49 -1.95 -0.38
N PHE A 251 -8.57 -2.10 -1.69
CA PHE A 251 -7.41 -2.12 -2.59
C PHE A 251 -7.79 -1.63 -3.98
N ALA A 252 -6.79 -1.30 -4.77
CA ALA A 252 -6.97 -0.91 -6.15
C ALA A 252 -6.13 -1.77 -7.10
N VAL A 253 -6.51 -1.78 -8.37
CA VAL A 253 -5.70 -2.34 -9.44
C VAL A 253 -5.47 -1.30 -10.52
N LEU A 254 -4.34 -1.39 -11.19
CA LEU A 254 -3.97 -0.55 -12.31
C LEU A 254 -3.46 -1.43 -13.45
N GLN A 255 -4.06 -1.29 -14.61
CA GLN A 255 -3.53 -1.75 -15.89
C GLN A 255 -2.80 -0.58 -16.53
N PRO A 256 -1.46 -0.52 -16.44
CA PRO A 256 -0.72 0.59 -17.06
C PRO A 256 -0.85 0.58 -18.57
N ASN A 257 -0.81 1.75 -19.19
CA ASN A 257 -0.71 1.84 -20.65
C ASN A 257 0.53 1.08 -21.13
N GLN A 258 0.40 0.33 -22.22
CA GLN A 258 1.56 -0.28 -22.87
C GLN A 258 2.47 0.85 -23.39
N ARG A 259 3.70 0.86 -22.91
CA ARG A 259 4.74 1.77 -23.40
C ARG A 259 5.38 1.20 -24.65
#